data_313a888b5f591a4a3e2dd70de4d92f3b
#
_entry.id   313a888b5f591a4a3e2dd70de4d92f3b
#
_cell.length_a   1.000
_cell.length_b   1.000
_cell.length_c   1.000
_cell.angle_alpha   90.00
_cell.angle_beta   90.00
_cell.angle_gamma   90.00
#
_symmetry.space_group_name_H-M   'P 1'
#
loop_
_entity.id
_entity.type
_entity.pdbx_description
1 polymer ?
#
loop_
_entity_poly.entity_id
_entity_poly.type
_entity_poly.pdbx_seq_one_letter_code
_entity_poly.pdbx_strand_id
1 'polypeptide(L)'
;PKLSFEEMIIPIYNSKVYLAGKPTWETVVCTLRDDAGGEVTKRVGEQLQKQFDFMEQASASSGIDYKFLTRFEVLDGGNGVHEATVLETWELYGCYLSNTDYADANYATNEPMTVAMTIRYDNAIQTPLETGIGTLVGRTLGTTITG
;
A
#
# COMPACT_ATOMS: atom_id res chain seq x y z
N PRO A 1 4.72 3.72 1.34
CA PRO A 1 5.06 2.28 1.24
C PRO A 1 6.50 2.03 1.64
N LYS A 2 6.76 0.87 2.22
CA LYS A 2 8.09 0.48 2.68
C LYS A 2 8.49 -0.83 2.01
N LEU A 3 9.68 -0.85 1.44
CA LEU A 3 10.20 -1.96 0.64
C LEU A 3 11.45 -2.54 1.31
N SER A 4 11.55 -3.85 1.37
CA SER A 4 12.73 -4.59 1.77
C SER A 4 13.11 -5.64 0.74
N PHE A 5 14.38 -5.95 0.65
CA PHE A 5 14.90 -7.01 -0.21
C PHE A 5 15.48 -8.13 0.62
N GLU A 6 15.26 -9.36 0.20
CA GLU A 6 16.00 -10.49 0.75
C GLU A 6 17.46 -10.38 0.35
N GLU A 7 18.34 -10.72 1.27
CA GLU A 7 19.77 -10.69 1.06
C GLU A 7 20.27 -12.09 0.70
N MET A 8 20.95 -12.19 -0.44
CA MET A 8 21.62 -13.42 -0.86
C MET A 8 23.11 -13.27 -0.59
N ILE A 9 23.66 -14.19 0.19
CA ILE A 9 25.09 -14.20 0.55
C ILE A 9 25.78 -15.30 -0.23
N ILE A 10 26.81 -14.93 -1.01
CA ILE A 10 27.66 -15.86 -1.73
C ILE A 10 29.05 -15.82 -1.09
N PRO A 11 29.49 -16.88 -0.43
CA PRO A 11 30.85 -16.96 0.11
C PRO A 11 31.85 -17.23 -1.02
N ILE A 12 32.90 -16.42 -1.09
CA ILE A 12 34.03 -16.60 -2.02
C ILE A 12 35.31 -16.54 -1.23
N TYR A 13 35.98 -17.68 -1.03
CA TYR A 13 37.20 -17.80 -0.23
C TYR A 13 37.10 -17.09 1.14
N ASN A 14 37.85 -16.04 1.35
CA ASN A 14 37.87 -15.24 2.57
C ASN A 14 36.95 -14.03 2.52
N SER A 15 36.10 -13.92 1.48
CA SER A 15 35.21 -12.81 1.25
C SER A 15 33.76 -13.28 1.09
N LYS A 16 32.81 -12.36 1.25
CA LYS A 16 31.38 -12.59 1.00
C LYS A 16 30.89 -11.55 0.03
N VAL A 17 30.06 -11.98 -0.92
CA VAL A 17 29.35 -11.10 -1.85
C VAL A 17 27.88 -11.11 -1.49
N TYR A 18 27.28 -9.92 -1.38
CA TYR A 18 25.88 -9.74 -1.06
C TYR A 18 25.11 -9.35 -2.33
N LEU A 19 24.04 -10.07 -2.63
CA LEU A 19 23.16 -9.79 -3.74
C LEU A 19 21.74 -9.50 -3.22
N ALA A 20 21.06 -8.57 -3.88
CA ALA A 20 19.66 -8.31 -3.60
C ALA A 20 18.79 -9.44 -4.17
N GLY A 21 17.98 -10.04 -3.30
CA GLY A 21 17.02 -11.07 -3.67
C GLY A 21 15.65 -10.50 -4.03
N LYS A 22 14.57 -11.19 -3.66
CA LYS A 22 13.20 -10.77 -3.94
C LYS A 22 12.80 -9.57 -3.09
N PRO A 23 12.11 -8.59 -3.67
CA PRO A 23 11.52 -7.48 -2.91
C PRO A 23 10.30 -7.95 -2.13
N THR A 24 10.12 -7.41 -0.93
CA THR A 24 8.94 -7.60 -0.11
C THR A 24 8.41 -6.25 0.33
N TRP A 25 7.14 -5.99 0.03
CA TRP A 25 6.44 -4.80 0.47
C TRP A 25 5.87 -5.00 1.88
N GLU A 26 6.12 -4.05 2.75
CA GLU A 26 5.51 -4.03 4.08
C GLU A 26 4.10 -3.43 4.01
N THR A 27 3.25 -3.80 4.96
CA THR A 27 1.89 -3.27 5.08
C THR A 27 1.89 -1.77 5.35
N VAL A 28 0.85 -1.09 4.89
CA VAL A 28 0.59 0.31 5.19
C VAL A 28 -0.55 0.42 6.19
N VAL A 29 -0.34 1.16 7.27
CA VAL A 29 -1.38 1.48 8.24
C VAL A 29 -1.96 2.85 7.89
N CYS A 30 -3.27 2.91 7.72
CA CYS A 30 -4.00 4.13 7.43
C CYS A 30 -5.08 4.33 8.49
N THR A 31 -5.04 5.48 9.17
CA THR A 31 -6.06 5.87 10.15
C THR A 31 -6.98 6.89 9.50
N LEU A 32 -8.23 6.53 9.37
CA LEU A 32 -9.29 7.39 8.83
C LEU A 32 -10.14 7.96 9.95
N ARG A 33 -10.48 9.22 9.78
CA ARG A 33 -11.43 9.89 10.66
C ARG A 33 -12.85 9.65 10.15
N ASP A 34 -13.71 9.15 11.01
CA ASP A 34 -15.12 8.95 10.68
C ASP A 34 -15.92 10.23 10.93
N ASP A 35 -17.03 10.38 10.24
CA ASP A 35 -17.98 11.46 10.43
C ASP A 35 -19.20 10.99 11.24
N ALA A 36 -20.09 11.94 11.57
CA ALA A 36 -21.32 11.63 12.30
C ALA A 36 -22.28 10.70 11.54
N GLY A 37 -22.12 10.58 10.24
CA GLY A 37 -22.91 9.67 9.39
C GLY A 37 -22.37 8.25 9.32
N GLY A 38 -21.16 8.01 9.82
CA GLY A 38 -20.53 6.69 9.80
C GLY A 38 -20.16 6.20 8.39
N GLU A 39 -19.92 7.12 7.47
CA GLU A 39 -19.66 6.81 6.06
C GLU A 39 -18.39 5.96 5.89
N VAL A 40 -17.33 6.32 6.62
CA VAL A 40 -16.05 5.58 6.58
C VAL A 40 -16.20 4.17 7.11
N THR A 41 -16.82 4.03 8.27
CA THR A 41 -17.11 2.73 8.89
C THR A 41 -17.93 1.84 7.95
N LYS A 42 -18.93 2.40 7.27
CA LYS A 42 -19.77 1.69 6.31
C LYS A 42 -18.97 1.18 5.12
N ARG A 43 -18.15 2.02 4.51
CA ARG A 43 -17.32 1.65 3.35
C ARG A 43 -16.26 0.60 3.70
N VAL A 44 -15.64 0.73 4.86
CA VAL A 44 -14.70 -0.27 5.36
C VAL A 44 -15.41 -1.60 5.62
N GLY A 45 -16.60 -1.56 6.21
CA GLY A 45 -17.43 -2.74 6.43
C GLY A 45 -17.85 -3.43 5.12
N GLU A 46 -18.23 -2.67 4.10
CA GLU A 46 -18.55 -3.22 2.77
C GLU A 46 -17.33 -3.94 2.14
N GLN A 47 -16.15 -3.37 2.29
CA GLN A 47 -14.93 -4.00 1.79
C GLN A 47 -14.60 -5.30 2.55
N LEU A 48 -14.75 -5.30 3.86
CA LEU A 48 -14.55 -6.50 4.69
C LEU A 48 -15.56 -7.60 4.31
N GLN A 49 -16.81 -7.24 4.06
CA GLN A 49 -17.85 -8.19 3.64
C GLN A 49 -17.54 -8.82 2.27
N LYS A 50 -16.90 -8.10 1.36
CA LYS A 50 -16.42 -8.67 0.08
C LYS A 50 -15.29 -9.68 0.28
N GLN A 51 -14.43 -9.46 1.27
CA GLN A 51 -13.33 -10.38 1.57
C GLN A 51 -13.83 -11.66 2.25
N PHE A 52 -14.82 -11.52 3.12
CA PHE A 52 -15.37 -12.60 3.91
C PHE A 52 -16.84 -12.33 4.22
N ASP A 53 -17.71 -13.27 3.88
CA ASP A 53 -19.12 -13.19 4.25
C ASP A 53 -19.29 -13.61 5.72
N PHE A 54 -19.56 -12.63 6.58
CA PHE A 54 -19.68 -12.85 8.02
C PHE A 54 -20.98 -13.54 8.40
N MET A 55 -22.01 -13.47 7.57
CA MET A 55 -23.29 -14.16 7.82
C MET A 55 -23.19 -15.67 7.53
N GLU A 56 -22.61 -16.01 6.39
CA GLU A 56 -22.43 -17.39 5.95
C GLU A 56 -21.10 -18.00 6.41
N GLN A 57 -20.19 -17.17 6.93
CA GLN A 57 -18.83 -17.54 7.34
C GLN A 57 -18.04 -18.18 6.19
N ALA A 58 -18.17 -17.60 5.01
CA ALA A 58 -17.55 -18.07 3.78
C ALA A 58 -16.54 -17.06 3.24
N SER A 59 -15.39 -17.53 2.80
CA SER A 59 -14.38 -16.71 2.14
C SER A 59 -14.72 -16.48 0.67
N ALA A 60 -14.28 -15.35 0.10
CA ALA A 60 -14.35 -15.11 -1.32
C ALA A 60 -13.59 -16.19 -2.10
N SER A 61 -14.12 -16.60 -3.23
CA SER A 61 -13.55 -17.68 -4.04
C SER A 61 -12.28 -17.26 -4.79
N SER A 62 -12.11 -15.98 -5.05
CA SER A 62 -10.96 -15.44 -5.78
C SER A 62 -10.53 -14.08 -5.25
N GLY A 63 -9.22 -13.80 -5.33
CA GLY A 63 -8.68 -12.48 -4.98
C GLY A 63 -9.21 -11.34 -5.85
N ILE A 64 -9.62 -11.62 -7.08
CA ILE A 64 -10.21 -10.62 -7.98
C ILE A 64 -11.54 -10.07 -7.46
N ASP A 65 -12.24 -10.84 -6.64
CA ASP A 65 -13.56 -10.47 -6.14
C ASP A 65 -13.48 -9.37 -5.05
N TYR A 66 -12.35 -9.26 -4.37
CA TYR A 66 -12.20 -8.32 -3.24
C TYR A 66 -10.98 -7.39 -3.32
N LYS A 67 -9.97 -7.73 -4.13
CA LYS A 67 -8.78 -6.87 -4.23
C LYS A 67 -9.11 -5.55 -4.92
N PHE A 68 -8.53 -4.47 -4.41
CA PHE A 68 -8.77 -3.12 -4.89
C PHE A 68 -7.46 -2.37 -5.14
N LEU A 69 -7.56 -1.23 -5.81
CA LEU A 69 -6.46 -0.29 -6.03
C LEU A 69 -6.54 0.83 -4.99
N THR A 70 -5.40 1.13 -4.38
CA THR A 70 -5.28 2.28 -3.47
C THR A 70 -4.32 3.30 -4.06
N ARG A 71 -4.71 4.57 -4.04
CA ARG A 71 -3.87 5.68 -4.46
C ARG A 71 -3.64 6.62 -3.28
N PHE A 72 -2.39 6.94 -3.04
CA PHE A 72 -1.97 7.97 -2.10
C PHE A 72 -1.36 9.13 -2.85
N GLU A 73 -1.87 10.32 -2.62
CA GLU A 73 -1.40 11.54 -3.24
C GLU A 73 -0.87 12.48 -2.16
N VAL A 74 0.35 12.99 -2.37
CA VAL A 74 0.93 14.06 -1.57
C VAL A 74 0.64 15.36 -2.28
N LEU A 75 -0.06 16.26 -1.58
CA LEU A 75 -0.47 17.54 -2.12
C LEU A 75 0.42 18.67 -1.56
N ASP A 76 0.57 19.72 -2.36
CA ASP A 76 1.20 20.94 -1.91
C ASP A 76 0.27 21.72 -1.02
N GLY A 77 -0.04 22.08 -0.15
CA GLY A 77 -1.05 22.77 0.67
C GLY A 77 -1.92 23.81 -0.03
N GLY A 78 -1.64 24.15 -1.29
CA GLY A 78 -2.33 25.24 -1.98
C GLY A 78 -2.15 26.61 -1.29
N ASN A 79 -2.77 27.65 -1.79
CA ASN A 79 -2.67 29.00 -1.20
C ASN A 79 -4.02 29.76 -1.15
N GLY A 80 -5.12 29.08 -1.32
CA GLY A 80 -6.46 29.70 -1.34
C GLY A 80 -6.84 30.36 -2.67
N VAL A 81 -5.89 30.62 -3.55
CA VAL A 81 -6.09 31.13 -4.93
C VAL A 81 -5.92 30.01 -5.96
N HIS A 82 -4.99 29.11 -5.71
CA HIS A 82 -4.75 27.91 -6.51
C HIS A 82 -5.14 26.68 -5.71
N GLU A 83 -5.76 25.73 -6.40
CA GLU A 83 -6.01 24.40 -5.87
C GLU A 83 -4.68 23.70 -5.54
N ALA A 84 -4.72 22.80 -4.57
CA ALA A 84 -3.56 22.00 -4.22
C ALA A 84 -3.12 21.13 -5.41
N THR A 85 -1.85 21.19 -5.75
CA THR A 85 -1.27 20.36 -6.81
C THR A 85 -0.71 19.07 -6.23
N VAL A 86 -0.79 18.00 -7.01
CA VAL A 86 -0.24 16.70 -6.62
C VAL A 86 1.27 16.73 -6.84
N LEU A 87 2.04 16.54 -5.77
CA LEU A 87 3.50 16.47 -5.81
C LEU A 87 3.99 15.06 -6.11
N GLU A 88 3.34 14.07 -5.51
CA GLU A 88 3.74 12.68 -5.61
C GLU A 88 2.50 11.79 -5.51
N THR A 89 2.45 10.75 -6.31
CA THR A 89 1.39 9.76 -6.29
C THR A 89 1.97 8.36 -6.14
N TRP A 90 1.44 7.60 -5.19
CA TRP A 90 1.71 6.18 -5.03
C TRP A 90 0.47 5.37 -5.36
N GLU A 91 0.59 4.43 -6.25
CA GLU A 91 -0.47 3.47 -6.58
C GLU A 91 -0.10 2.09 -6.04
N LEU A 92 -0.95 1.56 -5.18
CA LEU A 92 -0.80 0.23 -4.58
C LEU A 92 -1.76 -0.73 -5.27
N TYR A 93 -1.21 -1.78 -5.85
CA TYR A 93 -1.97 -2.78 -6.60
C TYR A 93 -2.22 -4.04 -5.78
N GLY A 94 -3.37 -4.65 -5.99
CA GLY A 94 -3.76 -5.88 -5.33
C GLY A 94 -3.94 -5.72 -3.82
N CYS A 95 -4.59 -4.63 -3.41
CA CYS A 95 -4.81 -4.31 -2.01
C CYS A 95 -5.93 -5.14 -1.39
N TYR A 96 -5.76 -5.49 -0.14
CA TYR A 96 -6.84 -5.98 0.72
C TYR A 96 -6.60 -5.54 2.16
N LEU A 97 -7.64 -5.54 2.96
CA LEU A 97 -7.56 -5.20 4.38
C LEU A 97 -7.11 -6.42 5.17
N SER A 98 -5.90 -6.36 5.74
CA SER A 98 -5.38 -7.43 6.59
C SER A 98 -5.80 -7.29 8.04
N ASN A 99 -6.03 -6.06 8.50
CA ASN A 99 -6.51 -5.76 9.84
C ASN A 99 -7.34 -4.47 9.81
N THR A 100 -8.37 -4.44 10.64
CA THR A 100 -9.20 -3.25 10.84
C THR A 100 -9.48 -3.11 12.31
N ASP A 101 -9.16 -1.95 12.85
CA ASP A 101 -9.40 -1.60 14.24
C ASP A 101 -10.40 -0.43 14.29
N TYR A 102 -11.55 -0.70 14.88
CA TYR A 102 -12.56 0.30 15.18
C TYR A 102 -12.28 0.85 16.56
N ALA A 103 -11.82 2.10 16.63
CA ALA A 103 -11.50 2.74 17.89
C ALA A 103 -12.74 2.80 18.82
N ASP A 104 -12.50 2.68 20.10
CA ASP A 104 -13.55 2.79 21.12
C ASP A 104 -14.18 4.18 21.10
N ALA A 105 -15.51 4.23 21.08
CA ALA A 105 -16.25 5.46 21.24
C ALA A 105 -16.19 5.92 22.69
N ASN A 106 -15.45 6.98 22.96
CA ASN A 106 -15.36 7.55 24.28
C ASN A 106 -16.10 8.89 24.36
N TYR A 107 -17.22 8.92 25.07
CA TYR A 107 -18.00 10.13 25.29
C TYR A 107 -17.33 11.16 26.21
N ALA A 108 -16.26 10.79 26.91
CA ALA A 108 -15.56 11.68 27.85
C ALA A 108 -14.58 12.61 27.15
N THR A 109 -14.18 12.31 25.92
CA THR A 109 -13.30 13.13 25.09
C THR A 109 -14.03 13.53 23.81
N ASN A 110 -13.94 14.80 23.42
CA ASN A 110 -14.48 15.30 22.15
C ASN A 110 -13.65 14.85 20.94
N GLU A 111 -13.07 13.67 21.00
CA GLU A 111 -12.29 13.12 19.90
C GLU A 111 -13.20 12.44 18.88
N PRO A 112 -12.99 12.69 17.59
CA PRO A 112 -13.76 12.02 16.55
C PRO A 112 -13.40 10.54 16.51
N MET A 113 -14.37 9.71 16.18
CA MET A 113 -14.12 8.30 15.92
C MET A 113 -13.11 8.12 14.79
N THR A 114 -12.21 7.21 14.99
CA THR A 114 -11.20 6.85 13.97
C THR A 114 -11.27 5.36 13.68
N VAL A 115 -11.01 5.02 12.43
CA VAL A 115 -10.87 3.63 12.00
C VAL A 115 -9.43 3.45 11.50
N ALA A 116 -8.68 2.60 12.16
CA ALA A 116 -7.34 2.24 11.74
C ALA A 116 -7.41 0.96 10.90
N MET A 117 -6.92 1.01 9.67
CA MET A 117 -6.87 -0.15 8.80
C MET A 117 -5.45 -0.42 8.33
N THR A 118 -5.10 -1.69 8.27
CA THR A 118 -3.83 -2.17 7.74
C THR A 118 -4.07 -2.74 6.35
N ILE A 119 -3.46 -2.12 5.37
CA ILE A 119 -3.58 -2.49 3.96
C ILE A 119 -2.38 -3.34 3.58
N ARG A 120 -2.63 -4.55 3.09
CA ARG A 120 -1.65 -5.40 2.42
C ARG A 120 -1.81 -5.26 0.92
N TYR A 121 -0.73 -5.19 0.20
CA TYR A 121 -0.73 -5.01 -1.26
C TYR A 121 0.37 -5.86 -1.91
N ASP A 122 0.18 -6.15 -3.19
CA ASP A 122 1.11 -7.00 -3.94
C ASP A 122 2.26 -6.18 -4.53
N ASN A 123 1.99 -4.97 -5.02
CA ASN A 123 2.98 -4.11 -5.64
C ASN A 123 2.64 -2.63 -5.45
N ALA A 124 3.64 -1.78 -5.56
CA ALA A 124 3.48 -0.32 -5.50
C ALA A 124 4.28 0.35 -6.62
N ILE A 125 3.70 1.37 -7.23
CA ILE A 125 4.30 2.17 -8.28
C ILE A 125 4.23 3.64 -7.90
N GLN A 126 5.31 4.36 -8.14
CA GLN A 126 5.40 5.80 -7.92
C GLN A 126 5.21 6.53 -9.25
N THR A 127 4.23 7.43 -9.30
CA THR A 127 3.94 8.30 -10.45
C THR A 127 3.67 9.72 -9.93
N PRO A 128 3.86 10.82 -10.70
CA PRO A 128 4.20 10.92 -12.13
C PRO A 128 5.70 11.11 -12.44
N LEU A 129 6.59 10.67 -11.61
CA LEU A 129 8.03 10.84 -11.81
C LEU A 129 8.50 10.10 -13.10
N GLU A 130 9.30 10.76 -13.89
CA GLU A 130 9.91 10.17 -15.09
C GLU A 130 10.88 9.03 -14.76
N THR A 131 11.42 9.06 -13.55
CA THR A 131 12.32 8.05 -13.01
C THR A 131 11.86 7.65 -11.61
N GLY A 132 11.84 6.37 -11.30
CA GLY A 132 11.46 5.88 -9.99
C GLY A 132 10.91 4.47 -10.02
N ILE A 133 10.23 4.09 -8.95
CA ILE A 133 9.64 2.75 -8.83
C ILE A 133 8.48 2.60 -9.81
N GLY A 134 8.60 1.63 -10.71
CA GLY A 134 7.61 1.35 -11.76
C GLY A 134 7.97 1.92 -13.12
N THR A 135 9.05 2.66 -13.27
CA THR A 135 9.55 3.09 -14.58
C THR A 135 10.34 1.99 -15.27
N LEU A 136 10.30 2.00 -16.60
CA LEU A 136 11.06 1.05 -17.40
C LEU A 136 12.56 1.31 -17.24
N VAL A 137 13.28 0.32 -16.78
CA VAL A 137 14.74 0.34 -16.78
C VAL A 137 15.23 -0.42 -17.99
N GLY A 138 15.97 0.28 -18.87
CA GLY A 138 16.68 -0.35 -19.97
C GLY A 138 17.74 -1.32 -19.41
N ARG A 139 17.44 -2.60 -19.42
CA ARG A 139 18.44 -3.63 -19.08
C ARG A 139 19.28 -3.89 -20.31
N THR A 140 20.49 -3.42 -20.31
CA THR A 140 21.52 -3.95 -21.22
C THR A 140 21.80 -5.39 -20.79
N LEU A 141 21.17 -6.34 -21.48
CA LEU A 141 21.61 -7.74 -21.44
C LEU A 141 23.07 -7.72 -21.89
N GLY A 142 23.94 -8.09 -20.98
CA GLY A 142 25.38 -7.96 -21.02
C GLY A 142 25.96 -7.80 -22.40
N THR A 143 26.68 -6.74 -22.58
CA THR A 143 27.59 -6.59 -23.70
C THR A 143 28.35 -7.88 -23.87
N THR A 144 28.05 -8.61 -24.93
CA THR A 144 28.93 -9.67 -25.39
C THR A 144 30.30 -9.05 -25.48
N ILE A 145 31.20 -9.42 -24.60
CA ILE A 145 32.58 -9.06 -24.71
C ILE A 145 33.08 -9.85 -25.93
N THR A 146 32.95 -9.24 -27.12
CA THR A 146 33.69 -9.69 -28.28
C THR A 146 35.13 -9.26 -28.06
N GLY A 147 35.87 -10.18 -27.51
CA GLY A 147 37.32 -10.06 -27.48
C GLY A 147 37.89 -10.19 -28.86
#